data_8731fc5225a9ec7956468b411f463f3f
#
_entry.id   8731fc5225a9ec7956468b411f463f3f
#
_cell.length_a   1.000
_cell.length_b   1.000
_cell.length_c   1.000
_cell.angle_alpha   90.00
_cell.angle_beta   90.00
_cell.angle_gamma   90.00
#
_symmetry.space_group_name_H-M   'P 1'
#
loop_
_entity.id
_entity.type
_entity.pdbx_description
1 polymer ?
#
loop_
_entity_poly.entity_id
_entity_poly.type
_entity_poly.pdbx_seq_one_letter_code
_entity_poly.pdbx_strand_id
1 'polypeptide(L)'
;MPNPGEHHPAFEEYCECVYELHEDNVSVIQARIAERLSVSRPSVSEMIKRMESEGLVRTDGTTITLTESGRTLAISVVRKHRLAERFLTDILGLSWATAHREAGKWEHVMSNDVRSEEH
;
A
#
# COMPACT_ATOMS: atom_id res chain seq x y z
N MET A 1 3.61 4.64 21.72
CA MET A 1 3.36 5.76 20.79
C MET A 1 4.13 5.52 19.51
N PRO A 2 3.49 5.70 18.36
CA PRO A 2 4.24 5.59 17.11
C PRO A 2 5.26 6.71 17.01
N ASN A 3 6.38 6.44 16.33
CA ASN A 3 7.40 7.45 16.09
C ASN A 3 6.88 8.49 15.10
N PRO A 4 7.37 9.74 15.18
CA PRO A 4 7.02 10.74 14.17
C PRO A 4 7.36 10.23 12.76
N GLY A 5 6.40 10.31 11.83
CA GLY A 5 6.58 9.86 10.47
C GLY A 5 6.17 8.41 10.20
N GLU A 6 5.87 7.65 11.25
CA GLU A 6 5.31 6.32 11.04
C GLU A 6 3.82 6.41 10.74
N HIS A 7 3.36 5.55 9.83
CA HIS A 7 1.98 5.46 9.44
C HIS A 7 1.39 4.13 9.88
N HIS A 8 0.09 4.12 10.15
CA HIS A 8 -0.63 2.89 10.44
C HIS A 8 -0.47 1.92 9.25
N PRO A 9 -0.21 0.62 9.51
CA PRO A 9 -0.06 -0.36 8.41
C PRO A 9 -1.19 -0.36 7.41
N ALA A 10 -2.43 -0.08 7.85
CA ALA A 10 -3.56 0.03 6.95
C ALA A 10 -3.42 1.21 5.97
N PHE A 11 -2.75 2.29 6.35
CA PHE A 11 -2.49 3.40 5.43
C PHE A 11 -1.61 2.94 4.28
N GLU A 12 -0.63 2.11 4.56
CA GLU A 12 0.25 1.54 3.53
C GLU A 12 -0.54 0.71 2.53
N GLU A 13 -1.39 -0.20 3.02
CA GLU A 13 -2.24 -1.03 2.16
C GLU A 13 -3.17 -0.18 1.30
N TYR A 14 -3.79 0.82 1.90
CA TYR A 14 -4.73 1.68 1.17
C TYR A 14 -4.02 2.53 0.13
N CYS A 15 -2.86 3.09 0.47
CA CYS A 15 -2.08 3.87 -0.50
C CYS A 15 -1.63 2.99 -1.67
N GLU A 16 -1.17 1.79 -1.39
CA GLU A 16 -0.79 0.83 -2.42
C GLU A 16 -1.99 0.49 -3.30
N CYS A 17 -3.15 0.25 -2.70
CA CYS A 17 -4.38 -0.05 -3.43
C CYS A 17 -4.78 1.09 -4.37
N VAL A 18 -4.77 2.31 -3.88
CA VAL A 18 -5.10 3.49 -4.70
C VAL A 18 -4.12 3.64 -5.84
N TYR A 19 -2.84 3.46 -5.56
CA TYR A 19 -1.78 3.53 -6.58
C TYR A 19 -2.00 2.48 -7.67
N GLU A 20 -2.27 1.23 -7.29
CA GLU A 20 -2.46 0.13 -8.24
C GLU A 20 -3.73 0.31 -9.07
N LEU A 21 -4.83 0.74 -8.45
CA LEU A 21 -6.06 1.03 -9.19
C LEU A 21 -5.82 2.11 -10.25
N HIS A 22 -5.09 3.15 -9.89
CA HIS A 22 -4.75 4.22 -10.82
C HIS A 22 -3.90 3.70 -11.98
N GLU A 23 -2.88 2.90 -11.69
CA GLU A 23 -2.00 2.31 -12.70
C GLU A 23 -2.77 1.36 -13.64
N ASP A 24 -3.78 0.68 -13.12
CA ASP A 24 -4.60 -0.25 -13.89
C ASP A 24 -5.74 0.46 -14.66
N ASN A 25 -5.80 1.78 -14.59
CA ASN A 25 -6.87 2.59 -15.19
C ASN A 25 -8.27 2.20 -14.69
N VAL A 26 -8.35 1.80 -13.42
CA VAL A 26 -9.61 1.50 -12.76
C VAL A 26 -10.04 2.72 -11.97
N SER A 27 -11.34 3.02 -11.97
CA SER A 27 -11.87 4.15 -11.21
C SER A 27 -11.52 4.03 -9.72
N VAL A 28 -10.87 5.05 -9.17
CA VAL A 28 -10.45 5.04 -7.77
C VAL A 28 -11.55 5.63 -6.91
N ILE A 29 -12.52 4.77 -6.58
CA ILE A 29 -13.65 5.12 -5.73
C ILE A 29 -13.72 4.13 -4.57
N GLN A 30 -14.44 4.50 -3.50
CA GLN A 30 -14.51 3.65 -2.31
C GLN A 30 -14.96 2.23 -2.59
N ALA A 31 -15.91 2.04 -3.51
CA ALA A 31 -16.40 0.72 -3.88
C ALA A 31 -15.29 -0.18 -4.44
N ARG A 32 -14.41 0.38 -5.25
CA ARG A 32 -13.30 -0.39 -5.84
C ARG A 32 -12.25 -0.74 -4.79
N ILE A 33 -11.98 0.18 -3.88
CA ILE A 33 -11.05 -0.08 -2.76
C ILE A 33 -11.62 -1.19 -1.87
N ALA A 34 -12.90 -1.11 -1.53
CA ALA A 34 -13.56 -2.11 -0.69
C ALA A 34 -13.46 -3.51 -1.31
N GLU A 35 -13.70 -3.62 -2.61
CA GLU A 35 -13.58 -4.89 -3.33
C GLU A 35 -12.15 -5.41 -3.32
N ARG A 36 -11.19 -4.55 -3.66
CA ARG A 36 -9.78 -4.94 -3.77
C ARG A 36 -9.21 -5.41 -2.44
N LEU A 37 -9.56 -4.73 -1.35
CA LEU A 37 -9.04 -5.04 -0.02
C LEU A 37 -9.93 -5.99 0.78
N SER A 38 -11.08 -6.37 0.25
CA SER A 38 -12.06 -7.25 0.92
C SER A 38 -12.47 -6.70 2.28
N VAL A 39 -12.80 -5.42 2.32
CA VAL A 39 -13.26 -4.73 3.51
C VAL A 39 -14.63 -4.08 3.25
N SER A 40 -15.32 -3.68 4.31
CA SER A 40 -16.63 -3.04 4.18
C SER A 40 -16.50 -1.59 3.69
N ARG A 41 -17.56 -1.11 3.02
CA ARG A 41 -17.61 0.29 2.57
C ARG A 41 -17.50 1.29 3.72
N PRO A 42 -18.18 1.09 4.87
CA PRO A 42 -17.99 1.98 6.01
C PRO A 42 -16.55 2.04 6.52
N SER A 43 -15.84 0.89 6.51
CA SER A 43 -14.43 0.86 6.90
C SER A 43 -13.57 1.67 5.94
N VAL A 44 -13.82 1.57 4.62
CA VAL A 44 -13.11 2.37 3.62
C VAL A 44 -13.39 3.85 3.85
N SER A 45 -14.66 4.23 4.03
CA SER A 45 -15.03 5.63 4.23
C SER A 45 -14.31 6.23 5.43
N GLU A 46 -14.28 5.51 6.54
CA GLU A 46 -13.58 5.97 7.74
C GLU A 46 -12.08 6.10 7.52
N MET A 47 -11.48 5.10 6.88
CA MET A 47 -10.04 5.11 6.62
C MET A 47 -9.65 6.25 5.69
N ILE A 48 -10.43 6.49 4.64
CA ILE A 48 -10.17 7.60 3.70
C ILE A 48 -10.21 8.94 4.43
N LYS A 49 -11.15 9.15 5.34
CA LYS A 49 -11.20 10.38 6.14
C LYS A 49 -9.94 10.56 6.98
N ARG A 50 -9.46 9.49 7.58
CA ARG A 50 -8.23 9.52 8.37
C ARG A 50 -7.03 9.81 7.50
N MET A 51 -6.97 9.21 6.32
CA MET A 51 -5.87 9.44 5.37
C MET A 51 -5.89 10.87 4.82
N GLU A 52 -7.08 11.44 4.63
CA GLU A 52 -7.18 12.86 4.26
C GLU A 52 -6.61 13.76 5.36
N SER A 53 -6.93 13.46 6.63
CA SER A 53 -6.38 14.18 7.78
C SER A 53 -4.86 14.10 7.83
N GLU A 54 -4.30 12.95 7.45
CA GLU A 54 -2.86 12.74 7.43
C GLU A 54 -2.19 13.28 6.17
N GLY A 55 -2.95 13.84 5.25
CA GLY A 55 -2.41 14.40 4.03
C GLY A 55 -1.95 13.38 3.00
N LEU A 56 -2.51 12.18 3.03
CA LEU A 56 -2.13 11.09 2.12
C LEU A 56 -3.00 11.00 0.88
N VAL A 57 -4.27 11.39 0.99
CA VAL A 57 -5.20 11.37 -0.13
C VAL A 57 -6.02 12.64 -0.18
N ARG A 58 -6.60 12.90 -1.36
CA ARG A 58 -7.61 13.93 -1.57
C ARG A 58 -8.83 13.27 -2.18
N THR A 59 -10.01 13.79 -1.84
CA THR A 59 -11.25 13.34 -2.43
C THR A 59 -11.85 14.48 -3.24
N ASP A 60 -12.18 14.20 -4.50
CA ASP A 60 -12.87 15.15 -5.38
C ASP A 60 -14.15 14.45 -5.86
N GLY A 61 -15.28 14.83 -5.28
CA GLY A 61 -16.52 14.11 -5.50
C GLY A 61 -16.39 12.70 -4.95
N THR A 62 -16.43 11.69 -5.83
CA THR A 62 -16.24 10.29 -5.45
C THR A 62 -14.84 9.78 -5.78
N THR A 63 -14.04 10.58 -6.47
CA THR A 63 -12.70 10.15 -6.91
C THR A 63 -11.66 10.41 -5.83
N ILE A 64 -10.87 9.40 -5.53
CA ILE A 64 -9.81 9.46 -4.53
C ILE A 64 -8.47 9.48 -5.26
N THR A 65 -7.61 10.44 -4.89
CA THR A 65 -6.27 10.56 -5.47
C THR A 65 -5.24 10.64 -4.36
N LEU A 66 -4.05 10.11 -4.63
CA LEU A 66 -2.93 10.24 -3.71
C LEU A 66 -2.35 11.65 -3.78
N THR A 67 -2.00 12.20 -2.64
CA THR A 67 -1.15 13.39 -2.58
C THR A 67 0.28 12.96 -2.89
N GLU A 68 1.21 13.90 -2.96
CA GLU A 68 2.62 13.59 -3.11
C GLU A 68 3.11 12.67 -1.99
N SER A 69 2.71 12.96 -0.74
CA SER A 69 3.05 12.12 0.42
C SER A 69 2.47 10.72 0.31
N GLY A 70 1.21 10.61 -0.11
CA GLY A 70 0.55 9.32 -0.30
C GLY A 70 1.21 8.51 -1.40
N ARG A 71 1.60 9.16 -2.49
CA ARG A 71 2.29 8.51 -3.60
C ARG A 71 3.67 7.99 -3.16
N THR A 72 4.41 8.79 -2.41
CA THR A 72 5.71 8.38 -1.88
C THR A 72 5.57 7.16 -0.99
N LEU A 73 4.56 7.14 -0.12
CA LEU A 73 4.28 6.00 0.74
C LEU A 73 3.92 4.76 -0.09
N ALA A 74 3.04 4.91 -1.08
CA ALA A 74 2.62 3.80 -1.95
C ALA A 74 3.82 3.19 -2.68
N ILE A 75 4.67 4.02 -3.28
CA ILE A 75 5.86 3.54 -4.00
C ILE A 75 6.80 2.80 -3.06
N SER A 76 6.96 3.30 -1.84
CA SER A 76 7.76 2.68 -0.80
C SER A 76 7.26 1.25 -0.48
N VAL A 77 5.96 1.09 -0.36
CA VAL A 77 5.33 -0.21 -0.07
C VAL A 77 5.52 -1.17 -1.23
N VAL A 78 5.32 -0.69 -2.45
CA VAL A 78 5.52 -1.51 -3.67
C VAL A 78 6.97 -2.01 -3.75
N ARG A 79 7.94 -1.16 -3.41
CA ARG A 79 9.35 -1.56 -3.39
C ARG A 79 9.63 -2.64 -2.35
N LYS A 80 9.08 -2.49 -1.14
CA LYS A 80 9.21 -3.52 -0.10
C LYS A 80 8.63 -4.85 -0.56
N HIS A 81 7.48 -4.80 -1.21
CA HIS A 81 6.82 -5.99 -1.74
C HIS A 81 7.70 -6.69 -2.76
N ARG A 82 8.24 -5.94 -3.73
CA ARG A 82 9.13 -6.50 -4.76
C ARG A 82 10.40 -7.10 -4.17
N LEU A 83 10.98 -6.41 -3.20
CA LEU A 83 12.20 -6.88 -2.54
C LEU A 83 11.92 -8.20 -1.80
N ALA A 84 10.80 -8.29 -1.08
CA ALA A 84 10.41 -9.50 -0.39
C ALA A 84 10.15 -10.65 -1.37
N GLU A 85 9.48 -10.39 -2.50
CA GLU A 85 9.25 -11.41 -3.52
C GLU A 85 10.56 -11.93 -4.08
N ARG A 86 11.50 -11.06 -4.38
CA ARG A 86 12.81 -11.46 -4.92
C ARG A 86 13.58 -12.30 -3.90
N PHE A 87 13.54 -11.90 -2.63
CA PHE A 87 14.17 -12.68 -1.57
C PHE A 87 13.57 -14.09 -1.50
N LEU A 88 12.25 -14.18 -1.45
CA LEU A 88 11.56 -15.46 -1.31
C LEU A 88 11.75 -16.35 -2.54
N THR A 89 11.77 -15.76 -3.74
CA THR A 89 11.94 -16.49 -4.99
C THR A 89 13.40 -16.87 -5.21
N ASP A 90 14.30 -15.90 -5.15
CA ASP A 90 15.69 -16.08 -5.55
C ASP A 90 16.54 -16.77 -4.48
N ILE A 91 16.26 -16.48 -3.20
CA ILE A 91 17.08 -16.98 -2.08
C ILE A 91 16.50 -18.27 -1.52
N LEU A 92 15.18 -18.29 -1.26
CA LEU A 92 14.52 -19.43 -0.64
C LEU A 92 13.97 -20.44 -1.65
N GLY A 93 14.01 -20.11 -2.94
CA GLY A 93 13.56 -21.02 -4.00
C GLY A 93 12.05 -21.26 -4.05
N LEU A 94 11.25 -20.36 -3.49
CA LEU A 94 9.80 -20.49 -3.53
C LEU A 94 9.26 -20.20 -4.92
N SER A 95 8.11 -20.80 -5.26
CA SER A 95 7.43 -20.46 -6.51
C SER A 95 7.01 -19.00 -6.49
N TRP A 96 6.85 -18.41 -7.68
CA TRP A 96 6.42 -17.01 -7.79
C TRP A 96 5.11 -16.74 -7.03
N ALA A 97 4.13 -17.64 -7.18
CA ALA A 97 2.82 -17.46 -6.52
C ALA A 97 2.94 -17.48 -5.00
N THR A 98 3.76 -18.39 -4.46
CA THR A 98 4.01 -18.47 -3.02
C THR A 98 4.78 -17.23 -2.54
N ALA A 99 5.80 -16.80 -3.28
CA ALA A 99 6.58 -15.62 -2.96
C ALA A 99 5.72 -14.37 -2.93
N HIS A 100 4.83 -14.22 -3.91
CA HIS A 100 3.92 -13.07 -3.97
C HIS A 100 3.01 -13.01 -2.75
N ARG A 101 2.46 -14.14 -2.34
CA ARG A 101 1.57 -14.22 -1.19
C ARG A 101 2.30 -13.90 0.12
N GLU A 102 3.50 -14.45 0.29
CA GLU A 102 4.30 -14.20 1.48
C GLU A 102 4.83 -12.76 1.54
N ALA A 103 5.22 -12.20 0.40
CA ALA A 103 5.70 -10.83 0.32
C ALA A 103 4.66 -9.83 0.83
N GLY A 104 3.38 -10.08 0.57
CA GLY A 104 2.31 -9.23 1.09
C GLY A 104 2.28 -9.16 2.61
N LYS A 105 2.77 -10.21 3.29
CA LYS A 105 2.85 -10.22 4.74
C LYS A 105 4.11 -9.53 5.26
N TRP A 106 5.18 -9.56 4.47
CA TRP A 106 6.51 -9.07 4.89
C TRP A 106 6.72 -7.58 4.63
N GLU A 107 6.04 -7.01 3.65
CA GLU A 107 6.29 -5.63 3.21
C GLU A 107 6.16 -4.61 4.34
N HIS A 108 5.27 -4.86 5.30
CA HIS A 108 5.03 -3.95 6.40
C HIS A 108 6.01 -4.11 7.56
N VAL A 109 6.83 -5.17 7.56
CA VAL A 109 7.81 -5.41 8.62
C VAL A 109 9.24 -5.17 8.18
N MET A 110 9.48 -4.92 6.90
CA MET A 110 10.82 -4.64 6.38
C MET A 110 11.27 -3.25 6.77
N SER A 111 12.52 -3.14 7.25
CA SER A 111 13.08 -1.86 7.66
C SER A 111 13.39 -0.97 6.46
N ASN A 112 13.50 0.34 6.72
CA ASN A 112 13.92 1.29 5.69
C ASN A 112 15.36 1.02 5.21
N ASP A 113 16.21 0.51 6.09
CA ASP A 113 17.58 0.17 5.74
C ASP A 113 17.62 -0.93 4.68
N VAL A 114 16.83 -1.99 4.85
CA VAL A 114 16.72 -3.06 3.86
C VAL A 114 16.23 -2.51 2.53
N ARG A 115 15.22 -1.66 2.56
CA ARG A 115 14.68 -1.04 1.36
C ARG A 115 15.71 -0.17 0.65
N SER A 116 16.51 0.56 1.40
CA SER A 116 17.55 1.44 0.83
C SER A 116 18.62 0.65 0.10
N GLU A 117 18.90 -0.57 0.52
CA GLU A 117 19.90 -1.42 -0.11
C GLU A 117 19.44 -1.99 -1.45
N GLU A 118 18.20 -1.80 -1.83
CA GLU A 118 17.67 -2.27 -3.10
C GLU A 118 18.28 -1.56 -4.31
N HIS A 119 18.87 -0.41 -4.14
CA HIS A 119 19.43 0.40 -5.23
C HIS A 119 20.50 -0.28 -6.03
#